data_290367881b5fce2a87bb3f342fdadc5f
#
_entry.id   290367881b5fce2a87bb3f342fdadc5f
#
_cell.length_a   1.000
_cell.length_b   1.000
_cell.length_c   1.000
_cell.angle_alpha   90.00
_cell.angle_beta   90.00
_cell.angle_gamma   90.00
#
_symmetry.space_group_name_H-M   'P 1'
#
loop_
_entity.id
_entity.type
_entity.pdbx_description
1 polymer ?
#
loop_
_entity_poly.entity_id
_entity_poly.type
_entity_poly.pdbx_seq_one_letter_code
_entity_poly.pdbx_strand_id
1 'polypeptide(L)'
;VWGLQDMLCDGSEYSDKLRSNFHKTIKKVSEDIEAMKFNTAIAALMTLINDIYAAGSINKAELGAFCTLLYPFAPHISEEMYNAAFGTVLSEQSWVSYDPALCVDDTVEIVVQVNGKLKEATDGKNIIKQIYVPNKLVNIVAK
;
A
#
# COMPACT_ATOMS: atom_id res chain seq x y z
N VAL A 1 2.12 -1.22 14.92
CA VAL A 1 0.97 -0.31 14.87
C VAL A 1 1.15 0.81 15.89
N TRP A 2 1.24 0.52 17.20
CA TRP A 2 1.32 1.54 18.25
C TRP A 2 2.44 2.57 18.02
N GLY A 3 3.62 2.16 17.60
CA GLY A 3 4.76 3.05 17.32
C GLY A 3 4.57 4.02 16.14
N LEU A 4 3.45 3.98 15.41
CA LEU A 4 3.15 4.96 14.36
C LEU A 4 2.96 6.37 14.93
N GLN A 5 2.53 6.50 16.18
CA GLN A 5 2.36 7.79 16.87
C GLN A 5 3.70 8.53 17.05
N ASP A 6 4.80 7.78 17.23
CA ASP A 6 6.15 8.33 17.40
C ASP A 6 6.70 8.90 16.07
N MET A 7 6.08 8.55 14.95
CA MET A 7 6.45 8.98 13.59
C MET A 7 5.53 10.07 13.05
N LEU A 8 4.60 10.58 13.87
CA LEU A 8 3.59 11.54 13.46
C LEU A 8 4.22 12.88 13.07
N CYS A 9 3.91 13.37 11.89
CA CYS A 9 4.28 14.68 11.40
C CYS A 9 3.05 15.51 11.02
N ASP A 10 3.25 16.81 10.84
CA ASP A 10 2.17 17.69 10.40
C ASP A 10 1.83 17.44 8.93
N GLY A 11 0.53 17.43 8.64
CA GLY A 11 -0.02 17.27 7.28
C GLY A 11 -1.50 16.93 7.33
N SER A 12 -2.28 17.57 6.44
CA SER A 12 -3.73 17.40 6.34
C SER A 12 -4.15 16.57 5.12
N GLU A 13 -3.20 16.22 4.24
CA GLU A 13 -3.43 15.43 3.04
C GLU A 13 -2.43 14.28 2.97
N TYR A 14 -2.76 13.23 2.20
CA TYR A 14 -1.83 12.12 1.98
C TYR A 14 -0.54 12.59 1.32
N SER A 15 0.59 12.15 1.84
CA SER A 15 1.91 12.40 1.24
C SER A 15 2.02 11.77 -0.14
N ASP A 16 2.77 12.39 -1.06
CA ASP A 16 2.93 11.87 -2.42
C ASP A 16 3.50 10.44 -2.44
N LYS A 17 4.33 10.09 -1.45
CA LYS A 17 4.93 8.76 -1.30
C LYS A 17 3.90 7.66 -0.98
N LEU A 18 2.89 7.99 -0.18
CA LEU A 18 1.94 7.00 0.36
C LEU A 18 0.53 7.13 -0.24
N ARG A 19 0.24 8.21 -0.97
CA ARG A 19 -1.09 8.51 -1.51
C ARG A 19 -1.67 7.32 -2.28
N SER A 20 -0.97 6.82 -3.28
CA SER A 20 -1.43 5.67 -4.08
C SER A 20 -1.63 4.43 -3.22
N ASN A 21 -0.69 4.15 -2.30
CA ASN A 21 -0.77 2.99 -1.41
C ASN A 21 -1.97 3.07 -0.46
N PHE A 22 -2.26 4.26 0.08
CA PHE A 22 -3.47 4.48 0.89
C PHE A 22 -4.74 4.23 0.08
N HIS A 23 -4.89 4.85 -1.10
CA HIS A 23 -6.09 4.67 -1.92
C HIS A 23 -6.31 3.21 -2.33
N LYS A 24 -5.25 2.49 -2.73
CA LYS A 24 -5.31 1.05 -3.01
C LYS A 24 -5.72 0.24 -1.79
N THR A 25 -5.14 0.56 -0.62
CA THR A 25 -5.45 -0.17 0.61
C THR A 25 -6.88 0.11 1.07
N ILE A 26 -7.36 1.36 1.01
CA ILE A 26 -8.75 1.71 1.35
C ILE A 26 -9.71 0.90 0.46
N LYS A 27 -9.50 0.89 -0.86
CA LYS A 27 -10.29 0.10 -1.79
C LYS A 27 -10.27 -1.38 -1.42
N LYS A 28 -9.08 -1.96 -1.28
CA LYS A 28 -8.87 -3.38 -0.99
C LYS A 28 -9.52 -3.81 0.32
N VAL A 29 -9.33 -3.04 1.40
CA VAL A 29 -9.91 -3.34 2.72
C VAL A 29 -11.43 -3.22 2.69
N SER A 30 -11.98 -2.20 2.03
CA SER A 30 -13.43 -2.02 1.90
C SER A 30 -14.07 -3.20 1.16
N GLU A 31 -13.54 -3.57 -0.01
CA GLU A 31 -14.03 -4.71 -0.81
C GLU A 31 -13.88 -6.05 -0.05
N ASP A 32 -12.79 -6.24 0.69
CA ASP A 32 -12.54 -7.47 1.44
C ASP A 32 -13.45 -7.58 2.68
N ILE A 33 -13.79 -6.48 3.34
CA ILE A 33 -14.76 -6.47 4.44
C ILE A 33 -16.16 -6.83 3.92
N GLU A 34 -16.59 -6.22 2.81
CA GLU A 34 -17.89 -6.55 2.17
C GLU A 34 -17.96 -8.02 1.73
N ALA A 35 -16.83 -8.57 1.28
CA ALA A 35 -16.73 -9.98 0.87
C ALA A 35 -16.43 -10.93 2.05
N MET A 36 -16.38 -10.45 3.30
CA MET A 36 -16.03 -11.22 4.51
C MET A 36 -14.64 -11.86 4.46
N LYS A 37 -13.69 -11.27 3.72
CA LYS A 37 -12.31 -11.73 3.56
C LYS A 37 -11.35 -11.03 4.52
N PHE A 38 -11.59 -11.16 5.80
CA PHE A 38 -10.85 -10.42 6.84
C PHE A 38 -9.35 -10.69 6.85
N ASN A 39 -8.93 -11.92 6.53
CA ASN A 39 -7.51 -12.27 6.47
C ASN A 39 -6.75 -11.48 5.38
N THR A 40 -7.34 -11.28 4.21
CA THR A 40 -6.73 -10.49 3.12
C THR A 40 -6.77 -8.99 3.41
N ALA A 41 -7.82 -8.51 4.07
CA ALA A 41 -7.89 -7.12 4.55
C ALA A 41 -6.77 -6.84 5.57
N ILE A 42 -6.56 -7.72 6.55
CA ILE A 42 -5.47 -7.60 7.53
C ILE A 42 -4.10 -7.63 6.83
N ALA A 43 -3.91 -8.53 5.85
CA ALA A 43 -2.65 -8.59 5.09
C ALA A 43 -2.38 -7.28 4.32
N ALA A 44 -3.41 -6.64 3.74
CA ALA A 44 -3.30 -5.34 3.10
C ALA A 44 -2.89 -4.23 4.10
N LEU A 45 -3.47 -4.23 5.31
CA LEU A 45 -3.08 -3.31 6.38
C LEU A 45 -1.63 -3.53 6.85
N MET A 46 -1.18 -4.79 6.92
CA MET A 46 0.22 -5.10 7.25
C MET A 46 1.19 -4.58 6.18
N THR A 47 0.83 -4.69 4.91
CA THR A 47 1.62 -4.12 3.82
C THR A 47 1.70 -2.60 3.95
N LEU A 48 0.56 -1.93 4.16
CA LEU A 48 0.54 -0.48 4.35
C LEU A 48 1.39 0.00 5.53
N ILE A 49 1.39 -0.74 6.65
CA ILE A 49 2.27 -0.44 7.80
C ILE A 49 3.75 -0.50 7.39
N ASN A 50 4.14 -1.50 6.62
CA ASN A 50 5.52 -1.61 6.15
C ASN A 50 5.90 -0.44 5.22
N ASP A 51 4.98 -0.01 4.36
CA ASP A 51 5.18 1.15 3.49
C ASP A 51 5.34 2.45 4.30
N ILE A 52 4.54 2.62 5.35
CA ILE A 52 4.65 3.76 6.27
C ILE A 52 6.02 3.75 6.99
N TYR A 53 6.46 2.60 7.50
CA TYR A 53 7.79 2.49 8.11
C TYR A 53 8.92 2.75 7.12
N ALA A 54 8.78 2.31 5.88
CA ALA A 54 9.74 2.58 4.81
C ALA A 54 9.75 4.08 4.41
N ALA A 55 8.61 4.76 4.48
CA ALA A 55 8.52 6.20 4.26
C ALA A 55 9.16 7.02 5.39
N GLY A 56 9.25 6.47 6.61
CA GLY A 56 9.89 7.07 7.76
C GLY A 56 9.05 8.10 8.52
N SER A 57 7.83 8.39 8.08
CA SER A 57 6.89 9.32 8.73
C SER A 57 5.45 9.00 8.33
N ILE A 58 4.51 9.44 9.16
CA ILE A 58 3.08 9.40 8.90
C ILE A 58 2.47 10.74 9.32
N ASN A 59 1.57 11.31 8.53
CA ASN A 59 0.88 12.53 8.90
C ASN A 59 -0.51 12.25 9.51
N LYS A 60 -1.18 13.30 9.99
CA LYS A 60 -2.50 13.17 10.64
C LYS A 60 -3.56 12.57 9.72
N ALA A 61 -3.64 12.98 8.44
CA ALA A 61 -4.62 12.43 7.50
C ALA A 61 -4.39 10.93 7.29
N GLU A 62 -3.14 10.52 7.12
CA GLU A 62 -2.73 9.13 6.94
C GLU A 62 -3.01 8.28 8.20
N LEU A 63 -2.67 8.82 9.38
CA LEU A 63 -2.95 8.13 10.65
C LEU A 63 -4.46 7.96 10.88
N GLY A 64 -5.26 9.01 10.59
CA GLY A 64 -6.71 8.95 10.70
C GLY A 64 -7.32 7.89 9.79
N ALA A 65 -6.91 7.86 8.52
CA ALA A 65 -7.34 6.85 7.57
C ALA A 65 -6.93 5.43 8.00
N PHE A 66 -5.69 5.27 8.45
CA PHE A 66 -5.20 3.97 8.94
C PHE A 66 -5.99 3.49 10.16
N CYS A 67 -6.26 4.35 11.15
CA CYS A 67 -7.07 3.99 12.32
C CYS A 67 -8.50 3.60 11.92
N THR A 68 -9.11 4.30 10.97
CA THR A 68 -10.45 3.97 10.45
C THR A 68 -10.46 2.59 9.79
N LEU A 69 -9.47 2.26 8.96
CA LEU A 69 -9.37 0.95 8.31
C LEU A 69 -9.08 -0.19 9.30
N LEU A 70 -8.34 0.10 10.37
CA LEU A 70 -8.00 -0.88 11.40
C LEU A 70 -9.15 -1.12 12.38
N TYR A 71 -10.06 -0.16 12.55
CA TYR A 71 -11.12 -0.17 13.56
C TYR A 71 -11.96 -1.45 13.58
N PRO A 72 -12.41 -2.03 12.44
CA PRO A 72 -13.20 -3.27 12.44
C PRO A 72 -12.45 -4.48 13.00
N PHE A 73 -11.13 -4.45 13.03
CA PHE A 73 -10.28 -5.58 13.45
C PHE A 73 -9.71 -5.39 14.86
N ALA A 74 -9.43 -4.15 15.23
CA ALA A 74 -8.80 -3.81 16.51
C ALA A 74 -9.35 -2.47 17.05
N PRO A 75 -10.62 -2.43 17.49
CA PRO A 75 -11.29 -1.17 17.82
C PRO A 75 -10.61 -0.41 18.96
N HIS A 76 -10.19 -1.08 20.01
CA HIS A 76 -9.61 -0.41 21.18
C HIS A 76 -8.31 0.33 20.88
N ILE A 77 -7.38 -0.31 20.16
CA ILE A 77 -6.10 0.32 19.80
C ILE A 77 -6.30 1.45 18.79
N SER A 78 -7.22 1.26 17.83
CA SER A 78 -7.54 2.28 16.83
C SER A 78 -8.17 3.52 17.45
N GLU A 79 -9.10 3.33 18.39
CA GLU A 79 -9.74 4.41 19.12
C GLU A 79 -8.75 5.19 19.96
N GLU A 80 -7.89 4.51 20.70
CA GLU A 80 -6.88 5.14 21.56
C GLU A 80 -5.88 5.97 20.75
N MET A 81 -5.36 5.40 19.66
CA MET A 81 -4.43 6.09 18.76
C MET A 81 -5.08 7.32 18.11
N TYR A 82 -6.32 7.17 17.67
CA TYR A 82 -7.07 8.26 17.05
C TYR A 82 -7.34 9.39 18.04
N ASN A 83 -7.85 9.05 19.23
CA ASN A 83 -8.13 10.01 20.27
C ASN A 83 -6.86 10.77 20.72
N ALA A 84 -5.73 10.07 20.87
CA ALA A 84 -4.46 10.69 21.22
C ALA A 84 -3.99 11.72 20.16
N ALA A 85 -4.25 11.46 18.89
CA ALA A 85 -3.82 12.33 17.79
C ALA A 85 -4.78 13.49 17.49
N PHE A 86 -6.10 13.26 17.65
CA PHE A 86 -7.14 14.18 17.21
C PHE A 86 -8.00 14.76 18.35
N GLY A 87 -7.98 14.14 19.53
CA GLY A 87 -8.82 14.56 20.69
C GLY A 87 -10.32 14.30 20.48
N THR A 88 -10.69 13.45 19.53
CA THR A 88 -12.07 13.10 19.18
C THR A 88 -12.25 11.59 19.09
N VAL A 89 -13.50 11.13 18.97
CA VAL A 89 -13.87 9.71 18.97
C VAL A 89 -13.86 9.18 17.54
N LEU A 90 -13.15 8.09 17.29
CA LEU A 90 -13.04 7.45 15.97
C LEU A 90 -14.37 6.82 15.53
N SER A 91 -15.12 6.21 16.47
CA SER A 91 -16.39 5.54 16.19
C SER A 91 -17.49 6.47 15.66
N GLU A 92 -17.32 7.79 15.80
CA GLU A 92 -18.22 8.81 15.25
C GLU A 92 -17.78 9.28 13.85
N GLN A 93 -16.64 8.82 13.35
CA GLN A 93 -16.12 9.22 12.05
C GLN A 93 -16.73 8.37 10.93
N SER A 94 -16.86 8.98 9.75
CA SER A 94 -17.29 8.28 8.55
C SER A 94 -16.17 7.38 8.03
N TRP A 95 -16.57 6.31 7.32
CA TRP A 95 -15.62 5.46 6.61
C TRP A 95 -14.83 6.27 5.55
N VAL A 96 -13.54 5.96 5.41
CA VAL A 96 -12.67 6.66 4.46
C VAL A 96 -13.02 6.28 3.02
N SER A 97 -12.98 7.28 2.12
CA SER A 97 -13.18 7.09 0.69
C SER A 97 -11.86 6.99 -0.07
N TYR A 98 -11.88 6.39 -1.25
CA TYR A 98 -10.73 6.32 -2.14
C TYR A 98 -11.07 6.93 -3.51
N ASP A 99 -10.03 7.42 -4.20
CA ASP A 99 -10.13 7.84 -5.60
C ASP A 99 -9.66 6.69 -6.50
N PRO A 100 -10.52 6.16 -7.39
CA PRO A 100 -10.15 5.09 -8.32
C PRO A 100 -8.98 5.47 -9.24
N ALA A 101 -8.84 6.75 -9.59
CA ALA A 101 -7.74 7.23 -10.44
C ALA A 101 -6.37 7.08 -9.76
N LEU A 102 -6.32 7.19 -8.43
CA LEU A 102 -5.10 7.05 -7.63
C LEU A 102 -4.80 5.59 -7.25
N CYS A 103 -5.69 4.65 -7.58
CA CYS A 103 -5.47 3.23 -7.36
C CYS A 103 -4.68 2.54 -8.48
N VAL A 104 -4.35 3.26 -9.55
CA VAL A 104 -3.60 2.71 -10.69
C VAL A 104 -2.11 2.96 -10.47
N ASP A 105 -1.27 1.94 -10.68
CA ASP A 105 0.18 2.12 -10.70
C ASP A 105 0.60 2.76 -12.01
N ASP A 106 1.32 3.87 -11.94
CA ASP A 106 1.95 4.50 -13.11
C ASP A 106 3.14 3.68 -13.62
N THR A 107 3.61 2.71 -12.84
CA THR A 107 4.74 1.85 -13.18
C THR A 107 4.37 0.38 -13.05
N VAL A 108 4.60 -0.37 -14.11
CA VAL A 108 4.50 -1.83 -14.12
C VAL A 108 5.90 -2.39 -13.95
N GLU A 109 6.19 -3.06 -12.83
CA GLU A 109 7.42 -3.85 -12.71
C GLU A 109 7.35 -5.05 -13.64
N ILE A 110 8.15 -5.00 -14.72
CA ILE A 110 8.30 -6.12 -15.64
C ILE A 110 9.53 -6.92 -15.23
N VAL A 111 9.32 -8.14 -14.76
CA VAL A 111 10.42 -9.05 -14.45
C VAL A 111 11.06 -9.52 -15.73
N VAL A 112 12.33 -9.13 -15.96
CA VAL A 112 13.11 -9.56 -17.12
C VAL A 112 13.95 -10.78 -16.74
N GLN A 113 13.73 -11.90 -17.42
CA GLN A 113 14.56 -13.10 -17.31
C GLN A 113 15.40 -13.29 -18.57
N VAL A 114 16.69 -13.51 -18.39
CA VAL A 114 17.60 -13.88 -19.47
C VAL A 114 18.08 -15.31 -19.25
N ASN A 115 17.80 -16.21 -20.21
CA ASN A 115 18.13 -17.64 -20.14
C ASN A 115 17.59 -18.29 -18.85
N GLY A 116 16.39 -17.93 -18.41
CA GLY A 116 15.76 -18.47 -17.20
C GLY A 116 16.34 -17.97 -15.88
N LYS A 117 17.24 -16.99 -15.89
CA LYS A 117 17.81 -16.34 -14.68
C LYS A 117 17.41 -14.87 -14.64
N LEU A 118 16.99 -14.41 -13.46
CA LEU A 118 16.78 -12.98 -13.19
C LEU A 118 18.06 -12.22 -13.41
N LYS A 119 18.04 -11.21 -14.30
CA LYS A 119 19.17 -10.30 -14.54
C LYS A 119 18.66 -8.87 -14.70
N GLU A 120 19.39 -7.95 -14.06
CA GLU A 120 19.41 -6.56 -14.48
C GLU A 120 20.09 -6.48 -15.85
N ALA A 121 19.40 -5.85 -16.79
CA ALA A 121 19.78 -5.50 -18.16
C ALA A 121 20.93 -6.28 -18.85
N THR A 122 20.67 -6.70 -20.08
CA THR A 122 21.66 -7.35 -20.96
C THR A 122 22.57 -6.31 -21.62
N ASP A 123 23.61 -5.86 -20.95
CA ASP A 123 24.65 -5.04 -21.61
C ASP A 123 25.53 -5.91 -22.50
N GLY A 124 25.52 -5.64 -23.81
CA GLY A 124 26.49 -6.14 -24.76
C GLY A 124 26.31 -7.57 -25.28
N LYS A 125 25.16 -8.23 -25.12
CA LYS A 125 24.91 -9.58 -25.65
C LYS A 125 23.93 -9.60 -26.83
N ASN A 126 24.17 -10.47 -27.80
CA ASN A 126 23.26 -10.67 -28.92
C ASN A 126 21.95 -11.33 -28.45
N ILE A 127 20.84 -10.65 -28.66
CA ILE A 127 19.51 -11.14 -28.33
C ILE A 127 19.04 -12.06 -29.46
N ILE A 128 18.81 -13.34 -29.15
CA ILE A 128 18.36 -14.35 -30.13
C ILE A 128 16.82 -14.42 -30.16
N LYS A 129 16.17 -14.27 -29.01
CA LYS A 129 14.70 -14.38 -28.90
C LYS A 129 14.17 -13.55 -27.76
N GLN A 130 13.09 -12.81 -28.03
CA GLN A 130 12.30 -12.10 -27.01
C GLN A 130 10.92 -12.75 -26.95
N ILE A 131 10.48 -13.10 -25.74
CA ILE A 131 9.12 -13.59 -25.48
C ILE A 131 8.47 -12.60 -24.53
N TYR A 132 7.49 -11.88 -25.04
CA TYR A 132 6.70 -10.92 -24.27
C TYR A 132 5.37 -11.57 -23.84
N VAL A 133 5.09 -11.58 -22.56
CA VAL A 133 3.78 -11.93 -22.01
C VAL A 133 3.22 -10.69 -21.34
N PRO A 134 2.13 -10.11 -21.85
CA PRO A 134 1.57 -8.87 -21.30
C PRO A 134 1.35 -8.97 -19.79
N ASN A 135 1.85 -7.97 -19.05
CA ASN A 135 1.71 -7.81 -17.61
C ASN A 135 2.28 -8.94 -16.72
N LYS A 136 3.17 -9.78 -17.23
CA LYS A 136 3.73 -10.89 -16.42
C LYS A 136 5.24 -11.05 -16.52
N LEU A 137 5.79 -11.18 -17.72
CA LEU A 137 7.20 -11.56 -17.88
C LEU A 137 7.75 -11.18 -19.27
N VAL A 138 8.98 -10.68 -19.28
CA VAL A 138 9.79 -10.62 -20.52
C VAL A 138 10.94 -11.62 -20.39
N ASN A 139 10.96 -12.63 -21.26
CA ASN A 139 12.06 -13.58 -21.33
C ASN A 139 12.93 -13.29 -22.56
N ILE A 140 14.22 -13.02 -22.34
CA ILE A 140 15.19 -12.72 -23.38
C ILE A 140 16.17 -13.88 -23.45
N VAL A 141 16.31 -14.49 -24.63
CA VAL A 141 17.31 -15.51 -24.89
C VAL A 141 18.50 -14.82 -25.58
N ALA A 142 19.64 -14.77 -24.91
CA ALA A 142 20.89 -14.18 -25.42
C ALA A 142 22.02 -15.21 -25.43
N LYS A 143 22.96 -15.08 -26.36
CA LYS A 143 24.15 -15.92 -26.53
C LYS A 143 25.42 -15.06 -26.39
#